data_a151a6213651f812157578e168ceaab5
#
_entry.id   a151a6213651f812157578e168ceaab5
#
_cell.length_a   1.000
_cell.length_b   1.000
_cell.length_c   1.000
_cell.angle_alpha   90.00
_cell.angle_beta   90.00
_cell.angle_gamma   90.00
#
_symmetry.space_group_name_H-M   'P 1'
#
loop_
_entity.id
_entity.type
_entity.pdbx_description
1 polymer ?
#
loop_
_entity_poly.entity_id
_entity_poly.type
_entity_poly.pdbx_seq_one_letter_code
_entity_poly.pdbx_strand_id
1 'polypeptide(L)'
;MFLIKKSVFKEFPTILGIIIYASFINWLSGRVGIIPIDSFGFLDTGFSILKNKLPIRDFWIFTGLLVDYMEAFFLLLFGNNWSSHILHASSMNVIASLSLYYF
;
A
#
# COMPACT_ATOMS: atom_id res chain seq x y z
N MET A 1 -21.66 -17.43 16.84
CA MET A 1 -21.71 -15.96 16.64
C MET A 1 -21.28 -15.17 17.88
N PHE A 2 -21.71 -15.53 19.08
CA PHE A 2 -21.33 -14.83 20.34
C PHE A 2 -19.85 -15.00 20.72
N LEU A 3 -19.23 -16.15 20.46
CA LEU A 3 -17.82 -16.42 20.79
C LEU A 3 -16.85 -15.61 19.90
N ILE A 4 -17.19 -15.39 18.65
CA ILE A 4 -16.38 -14.60 17.71
C ILE A 4 -16.32 -13.13 18.15
N LYS A 5 -17.42 -12.56 18.64
CA LYS A 5 -17.47 -11.18 19.13
C LYS A 5 -16.55 -10.93 20.35
N LYS A 6 -16.43 -11.90 21.25
CA LYS A 6 -15.62 -11.76 22.46
C LYS A 6 -14.11 -11.86 22.16
N SER A 7 -13.72 -12.62 21.13
CA SER A 7 -12.34 -12.73 20.66
C SER A 7 -11.90 -11.43 19.97
N VAL A 8 -12.68 -10.89 19.05
CA VAL A 8 -12.37 -9.65 18.32
C VAL A 8 -12.15 -8.46 19.26
N PHE A 9 -12.95 -8.32 20.32
CA PHE A 9 -12.76 -7.27 21.31
C PHE A 9 -11.43 -7.40 22.10
N LYS A 10 -10.98 -8.62 22.35
CA LYS A 10 -9.70 -8.87 23.04
C LYS A 10 -8.50 -8.56 22.14
N GLU A 11 -8.64 -8.77 20.84
CA GLU A 11 -7.57 -8.59 19.87
C GLU A 11 -7.52 -7.16 19.29
N PHE A 12 -8.58 -6.38 19.53
CA PHE A 12 -8.70 -5.01 19.01
C PHE A 12 -7.48 -4.11 19.30
N PRO A 13 -6.93 -4.08 20.54
CA PRO A 13 -5.76 -3.26 20.81
C PRO A 13 -4.51 -3.73 20.05
N THR A 14 -4.36 -5.03 19.84
CA THR A 14 -3.24 -5.60 19.07
C THR A 14 -3.37 -5.24 17.60
N ILE A 15 -4.55 -5.42 17.03
CA ILE A 15 -4.84 -5.05 15.62
C ILE A 15 -4.60 -3.56 15.40
N LEU A 16 -5.10 -2.72 16.30
CA LEU A 16 -4.90 -1.27 16.23
C LEU A 16 -3.40 -0.91 16.33
N GLY A 17 -2.67 -1.57 17.22
CA GLY A 17 -1.22 -1.40 17.37
C GLY A 17 -0.46 -1.75 16.08
N ILE A 18 -0.83 -2.85 15.42
CA ILE A 18 -0.24 -3.27 14.13
C ILE A 18 -0.50 -2.21 13.05
N ILE A 19 -1.74 -1.74 12.94
CA ILE A 19 -2.12 -0.72 11.95
C ILE A 19 -1.32 0.57 12.17
N ILE A 20 -1.29 1.07 13.39
CA ILE A 20 -0.56 2.30 13.72
C ILE A 20 0.93 2.15 13.45
N TYR A 21 1.54 1.06 13.91
CA TYR A 21 2.97 0.83 13.73
C TYR A 21 3.35 0.68 12.26
N ALA A 22 2.64 -0.14 11.49
CA ALA A 22 2.91 -0.34 10.07
C ALA A 22 2.75 0.96 9.28
N SER A 23 1.73 1.75 9.57
CA SER A 23 1.51 3.05 8.92
C SER A 23 2.59 4.07 9.30
N PHE A 24 2.97 4.13 10.57
CA PHE A 24 3.99 5.05 11.08
C PHE A 24 5.36 4.78 10.47
N ILE A 25 5.77 3.51 10.37
CA ILE A 25 7.06 3.13 9.76
C ILE A 25 7.12 3.57 8.30
N ASN A 26 6.05 3.36 7.53
CA ASN A 26 6.03 3.79 6.12
C ASN A 26 6.05 5.32 6.00
N TRP A 27 5.31 6.02 6.85
CA TRP A 27 5.32 7.47 6.87
C TRP A 27 6.71 8.03 7.20
N LEU A 28 7.39 7.44 8.19
CA LEU A 28 8.74 7.81 8.58
C LEU A 28 9.74 7.51 7.45
N SER A 29 9.70 6.30 6.88
CA SER A 29 10.56 5.89 5.78
C SER A 29 10.39 6.79 4.56
N GLY A 30 9.18 7.19 4.24
CA GLY A 30 8.89 8.10 3.14
C GLY A 30 9.46 9.52 3.34
N ARG A 31 9.84 9.89 4.56
CA ARG A 31 10.49 11.18 4.87
C ARG A 31 12.01 11.11 4.93
N VAL A 32 12.54 9.93 5.22
CA VAL A 32 13.99 9.76 5.46
C VAL A 32 14.76 9.44 4.19
N GLY A 33 14.14 8.76 3.24
CA GLY A 33 14.83 8.40 2.01
C GLY A 33 13.90 7.81 0.95
N ILE A 34 14.36 7.88 -0.27
CA ILE A 34 13.72 7.31 -1.45
C ILE A 34 14.70 6.29 -2.02
N ILE A 35 14.21 5.07 -2.28
CA ILE A 35 14.91 4.15 -3.17
C ILE A 35 14.48 4.54 -4.60
N PRO A 36 15.33 5.22 -5.39
CA PRO A 36 14.87 5.90 -6.61
C PRO A 36 14.27 4.94 -7.62
N ILE A 37 14.88 3.77 -7.81
CA ILE A 37 14.47 2.80 -8.83
C ILE A 37 13.09 2.22 -8.50
N ASP A 38 12.91 1.73 -7.27
CA ASP A 38 11.68 1.05 -6.89
C ASP A 38 10.52 2.04 -6.69
N SER A 39 10.75 3.09 -5.91
CA SER A 39 9.69 4.05 -5.59
C SER A 39 9.19 4.82 -6.81
N PHE A 40 10.09 5.29 -7.66
CA PHE A 40 9.70 5.97 -8.90
C PHE A 40 9.14 5.02 -9.93
N GLY A 41 9.57 3.76 -9.94
CA GLY A 41 8.99 2.72 -10.79
C GLY A 41 7.50 2.54 -10.51
N PHE A 42 7.09 2.43 -9.26
CA PHE A 42 5.68 2.32 -8.88
C PHE A 42 4.87 3.56 -9.24
N LEU A 43 5.42 4.75 -8.96
CA LEU A 43 4.76 6.01 -9.34
C LEU A 43 4.57 6.13 -10.84
N ASP A 44 5.60 5.79 -11.63
CA ASP A 44 5.55 5.87 -13.09
C ASP A 44 4.55 4.88 -13.69
N THR A 45 4.54 3.63 -13.22
CA THR A 45 3.58 2.62 -13.67
C THR A 45 2.15 3.00 -13.31
N GLY A 46 1.90 3.44 -12.07
CA GLY A 46 0.60 3.93 -11.63
C GLY A 46 0.11 5.14 -12.45
N PHE A 47 0.99 6.11 -12.67
CA PHE A 47 0.68 7.26 -13.51
C PHE A 47 0.42 6.89 -14.98
N SER A 48 1.19 5.96 -15.52
CA SER A 48 0.99 5.47 -16.89
C SER A 48 -0.37 4.81 -17.06
N ILE A 49 -0.84 4.04 -16.08
CA ILE A 49 -2.19 3.46 -16.08
C ILE A 49 -3.26 4.56 -16.08
N LEU A 50 -3.09 5.62 -15.29
CA LEU A 50 -4.01 6.76 -15.28
C LEU A 50 -4.06 7.49 -16.63
N LYS A 51 -3.02 7.38 -17.44
CA LYS A 51 -2.95 7.88 -18.81
C LYS A 51 -3.51 6.89 -19.86
N ASN A 52 -4.27 5.89 -19.42
CA ASN A 52 -4.85 4.83 -20.25
C ASN A 52 -3.82 3.96 -21.00
N LYS A 53 -2.59 3.90 -20.53
CA LYS A 53 -1.60 2.96 -21.01
C LYS A 53 -1.81 1.60 -20.36
N LEU A 54 -1.70 0.55 -21.15
CA LEU A 54 -1.86 -0.83 -20.66
C LEU A 54 -0.50 -1.41 -20.26
N PRO A 55 -0.37 -1.95 -19.04
CA PRO A 55 0.82 -2.67 -18.63
C PRO A 55 1.16 -3.80 -19.59
N ILE A 56 2.45 -4.08 -19.77
CA ILE A 56 3.01 -5.09 -20.67
C ILE A 56 2.91 -4.69 -22.15
N ARG A 57 1.80 -4.10 -22.58
CA ARG A 57 1.62 -3.66 -23.96
C ARG A 57 2.34 -2.34 -24.25
N ASP A 58 2.15 -1.34 -23.38
CA ASP A 58 2.58 0.05 -23.63
C ASP A 58 3.80 0.44 -22.79
N PHE A 59 4.06 -0.29 -21.70
CA PHE A 59 5.22 -0.10 -20.84
C PHE A 59 5.58 -1.39 -20.08
N TRP A 60 6.86 -1.51 -19.72
CA TRP A 60 7.35 -2.64 -18.96
C TRP A 60 7.01 -2.50 -17.48
N ILE A 61 6.62 -3.63 -16.86
CA ILE A 61 6.45 -3.74 -15.41
C ILE A 61 7.44 -4.79 -14.87
N PHE A 62 8.01 -4.53 -13.69
CA PHE A 62 8.86 -5.47 -12.97
C PHE A 62 8.23 -5.96 -11.65
N THR A 63 7.05 -5.48 -11.34
CA THR A 63 6.21 -5.87 -10.20
C THR A 63 4.97 -6.60 -10.68
N GLY A 64 4.08 -6.96 -9.79
CA GLY A 64 2.82 -7.58 -10.18
C GLY A 64 1.76 -6.56 -10.62
N LEU A 65 0.99 -6.88 -11.64
CA LEU A 65 -0.11 -6.05 -12.15
C LEU A 65 -1.01 -5.47 -11.06
N LEU A 66 -1.31 -6.28 -10.04
CA LEU A 66 -2.17 -5.86 -8.93
C LEU A 66 -1.61 -4.64 -8.20
N VAL A 67 -0.31 -4.62 -7.93
CA VAL A 67 0.35 -3.53 -7.20
C VAL A 67 0.31 -2.25 -8.02
N ASP A 68 0.56 -2.32 -9.32
CA ASP A 68 0.54 -1.16 -10.22
C ASP A 68 -0.87 -0.57 -10.35
N TYR A 69 -1.91 -1.41 -10.46
CA TYR A 69 -3.30 -0.95 -10.46
C TYR A 69 -3.73 -0.37 -9.11
N MET A 70 -3.26 -0.92 -8.00
CA MET A 70 -3.49 -0.36 -6.67
C MET A 70 -2.82 1.00 -6.52
N GLU A 71 -1.58 1.16 -6.99
CA GLU A 71 -0.91 2.46 -7.03
C GLU A 71 -1.73 3.48 -7.84
N ALA A 72 -2.14 3.11 -9.06
CA ALA A 72 -2.99 3.96 -9.91
C ALA A 72 -4.29 4.37 -9.20
N PHE A 73 -4.92 3.46 -8.47
CA PHE A 73 -6.12 3.74 -7.70
C PHE A 73 -5.88 4.79 -6.59
N PHE A 74 -4.79 4.67 -5.84
CA PHE A 74 -4.43 5.66 -4.83
C PHE A 74 -4.07 7.02 -5.44
N LEU A 75 -3.36 7.04 -6.56
CA LEU A 75 -3.07 8.27 -7.31
C LEU A 75 -4.35 8.93 -7.85
N LEU A 76 -5.32 8.14 -8.28
CA LEU A 76 -6.62 8.64 -8.75
C LEU A 76 -7.41 9.31 -7.61
N LEU A 77 -7.43 8.71 -6.42
CA LEU A 77 -8.21 9.20 -5.29
C LEU A 77 -7.57 10.39 -4.58
N PHE A 78 -6.27 10.40 -4.42
CA PHE A 78 -5.53 11.35 -3.58
C PHE A 78 -4.60 12.26 -4.36
N GLY A 79 -4.58 12.13 -5.68
CA GLY A 79 -3.74 12.93 -6.57
C GLY A 79 -2.37 12.29 -6.85
N ASN A 80 -1.76 12.72 -7.95
CA ASN A 80 -0.45 12.25 -8.37
C ASN A 80 0.65 12.94 -7.56
N ASN A 81 0.90 12.45 -6.37
CA ASN A 81 1.90 13.00 -5.44
C ASN A 81 2.52 11.91 -4.56
N TRP A 82 3.63 12.26 -3.92
CA TRP A 82 4.38 11.36 -3.04
C TRP A 82 3.57 10.85 -1.84
N SER A 83 2.68 11.65 -1.30
CA SER A 83 1.82 11.25 -0.17
C SER A 83 0.87 10.13 -0.54
N SER A 84 0.34 10.13 -1.77
CA SER A 84 -0.52 9.05 -2.29
C SER A 84 0.25 7.73 -2.38
N HIS A 85 1.49 7.77 -2.83
CA HIS A 85 2.38 6.61 -2.87
C HIS A 85 2.67 6.07 -1.45
N ILE A 86 2.98 6.94 -0.48
CA ILE A 86 3.18 6.53 0.92
C ILE A 86 1.91 5.89 1.49
N LEU A 87 0.75 6.44 1.18
CA LEU A 87 -0.52 5.90 1.64
C LEU A 87 -0.81 4.51 1.04
N HIS A 88 -0.53 4.31 -0.24
CA HIS A 88 -0.59 3.00 -0.88
C HIS A 88 0.36 2.01 -0.20
N ALA A 89 1.63 2.34 -0.05
CA ALA A 89 2.63 1.51 0.61
C ALA A 89 2.23 1.15 2.06
N SER A 90 1.69 2.12 2.80
CA SER A 90 1.18 1.91 4.16
C SER A 90 0.02 0.93 4.19
N SER A 91 -0.92 1.07 3.25
CA SER A 91 -2.08 0.17 3.14
C SER A 91 -1.65 -1.27 2.84
N MET A 92 -0.71 -1.46 1.93
CA MET A 92 -0.16 -2.78 1.59
C MET A 92 0.56 -3.41 2.77
N ASN A 93 1.35 -2.62 3.52
CA ASN A 93 2.05 -3.08 4.71
C ASN A 93 1.09 -3.49 5.85
N VAL A 94 0.04 -2.72 6.05
CA VAL A 94 -1.01 -3.05 7.04
C VAL A 94 -1.70 -4.36 6.66
N ILE A 95 -2.09 -4.53 5.40
CA ILE A 95 -2.72 -5.77 4.92
C ILE A 95 -1.79 -6.97 5.12
N ALA A 96 -0.52 -6.85 4.74
CA ALA A 96 0.46 -7.92 4.91
C ALA A 96 0.68 -8.26 6.39
N SER A 97 0.82 -7.25 7.26
CA SER A 97 1.04 -7.44 8.71
C SER A 97 -0.16 -8.10 9.38
N LEU A 98 -1.38 -7.70 9.03
CA LEU A 98 -2.59 -8.32 9.56
C LEU A 98 -2.76 -9.75 9.02
N SER A 99 -2.42 -9.99 7.76
CA SER A 99 -2.45 -11.34 7.20
C SER A 99 -1.50 -12.28 7.95
N LEU A 100 -0.28 -11.84 8.23
CA LEU A 100 0.69 -12.60 9.02
C LEU A 100 0.25 -12.81 10.47
N TYR A 101 -0.45 -11.86 11.05
CA TYR A 101 -0.97 -11.98 12.42
C TYR A 101 -2.06 -13.07 12.52
N TYR A 102 -2.87 -13.24 11.48
CA TYR A 102 -3.95 -14.23 11.47
C TYR A 102 -3.55 -15.61 10.93
N PHE A 103 -2.39 -15.75 10.32
CA PHE A 103 -1.84 -17.03 9.85
C PHE A 103 -1.05 -17.75 10.93
#